data_eb06021b7cb3eb62facea0c91b5c2619
#
_entry.id   eb06021b7cb3eb62facea0c91b5c2619
#
_cell.length_a   1.000
_cell.length_b   1.000
_cell.length_c   1.000
_cell.angle_alpha   90.00
_cell.angle_beta   90.00
_cell.angle_gamma   90.00
#
_symmetry.space_group_name_H-M   'P 1'
#
loop_
_entity.id
_entity.type
_entity.pdbx_description
1 polymer ?
#
loop_
_entity_poly.entity_id
_entity_poly.type
_entity_poly.pdbx_seq_one_letter_code
_entity_poly.pdbx_strand_id
1 'polypeptide(L)'
;MIDREWMLEAYRLTRKDGAPGIDGVTAADYEANLEANLDDLQARIKSGRYVAPPVRRHYIPKADGTQRPLGIPTLEDKVAQRVILLLLEPVYETDFLPCSYGFRPGRSAHDALLALRAGFMSEGLRWVVDIDISKYFDTIDHTHLRGFLDRRVTDGVVRKMIDKWLKAGVLEQGVLSNRVSSAVRPEGHPKAA
;
A
#
# COMPACT_ATOMS: atom_id res chain seq x y z
N MET A 1 -5.63 21.01 1.18
CA MET A 1 -6.63 20.65 0.12
C MET A 1 -5.86 20.07 -1.06
N ILE A 2 -6.32 18.98 -1.68
CA ILE A 2 -5.67 18.42 -2.87
C ILE A 2 -5.82 19.41 -4.02
N ASP A 3 -4.77 20.15 -4.36
CA ASP A 3 -4.72 21.10 -5.48
C ASP A 3 -3.84 20.56 -6.62
N ARG A 4 -3.63 21.37 -7.65
CA ARG A 4 -2.86 20.97 -8.83
C ARG A 4 -1.38 20.76 -8.49
N GLU A 5 -0.81 21.60 -7.66
CA GLU A 5 0.59 21.48 -7.24
C GLU A 5 0.81 20.17 -6.48
N TRP A 6 -0.14 19.82 -5.60
CA TRP A 6 -0.13 18.55 -4.88
C TRP A 6 -0.20 17.34 -5.82
N MET A 7 -1.04 17.41 -6.86
CA MET A 7 -1.14 16.35 -7.87
C MET A 7 0.17 16.19 -8.66
N LEU A 8 0.78 17.32 -9.04
CA LEU A 8 2.04 17.33 -9.77
C LEU A 8 3.19 16.78 -8.91
N GLU A 9 3.24 17.12 -7.62
CA GLU A 9 4.23 16.58 -6.70
C GLU A 9 4.04 15.07 -6.49
N ALA A 10 2.81 14.61 -6.34
CA ALA A 10 2.51 13.18 -6.26
C ALA A 10 2.98 12.43 -7.53
N TYR A 11 2.78 13.03 -8.72
CA TYR A 11 3.30 12.47 -9.97
C TYR A 11 4.83 12.43 -9.98
N ARG A 12 5.52 13.51 -9.57
CA ARG A 12 6.99 13.56 -9.51
C ARG A 12 7.58 12.48 -8.62
N LEU A 13 6.97 12.26 -7.45
CA LEU A 13 7.39 11.25 -6.49
C LEU A 13 6.95 9.82 -6.85
N THR A 14 6.12 9.65 -7.86
CA THR A 14 5.71 8.33 -8.33
C THR A 14 6.79 7.72 -9.21
N ARG A 15 7.16 6.47 -8.92
CA ARG A 15 8.13 5.71 -9.72
C ARG A 15 7.59 5.43 -11.12
N LYS A 16 8.37 5.74 -12.16
CA LYS A 16 7.97 5.71 -13.57
C LYS A 16 8.52 4.52 -14.37
N ASP A 17 9.59 3.91 -13.91
CA ASP A 17 10.29 2.78 -14.54
C ASP A 17 9.65 1.41 -14.24
N GLY A 18 8.47 1.39 -13.60
CA GLY A 18 7.76 0.17 -13.29
C GLY A 18 6.93 -0.35 -14.46
N ALA A 19 6.63 -1.65 -14.44
CA ALA A 19 5.73 -2.26 -15.42
C ALA A 19 4.34 -1.58 -15.41
N PRO A 20 3.68 -1.45 -16.60
CA PRO A 20 2.35 -0.88 -16.71
C PRO A 20 1.30 -1.77 -16.03
N GLY A 21 0.19 -1.16 -15.63
CA GLY A 21 -0.95 -1.85 -15.02
C GLY A 21 -1.78 -2.65 -16.03
N ILE A 22 -3.06 -2.78 -15.74
CA ILE A 22 -4.03 -3.50 -16.61
C ILE A 22 -4.37 -2.72 -17.88
N ASP A 23 -4.20 -1.39 -17.85
CA ASP A 23 -4.47 -0.46 -18.95
C ASP A 23 -3.35 -0.42 -20.01
N GLY A 24 -2.19 -0.99 -19.69
CA GLY A 24 -1.02 -0.97 -20.56
C GLY A 24 -0.34 0.40 -20.68
N VAL A 25 -0.86 1.43 -20.01
CA VAL A 25 -0.34 2.81 -20.11
C VAL A 25 1.04 2.91 -19.45
N THR A 26 2.02 3.35 -20.21
CA THR A 26 3.38 3.61 -19.72
C THR A 26 3.48 5.03 -19.13
N ALA A 27 4.60 5.31 -18.46
CA ALA A 27 4.86 6.65 -17.96
C ALA A 27 4.96 7.69 -19.09
N ALA A 28 5.55 7.32 -20.22
CA ALA A 28 5.66 8.22 -21.40
C ALA A 28 4.28 8.54 -22.01
N ASP A 29 3.40 7.54 -22.11
CA ASP A 29 2.04 7.73 -22.62
C ASP A 29 1.24 8.67 -21.72
N TYR A 30 1.36 8.50 -20.40
CA TYR A 30 0.68 9.37 -19.43
C TYR A 30 1.23 10.79 -19.43
N GLU A 31 2.54 10.95 -19.60
CA GLU A 31 3.24 12.24 -19.62
C GLU A 31 2.89 13.07 -20.85
N ALA A 32 2.58 12.43 -21.97
CA ALA A 32 2.18 13.11 -23.21
C ALA A 32 0.98 14.07 -23.02
N ASN A 33 0.10 13.80 -22.06
CA ASN A 33 -1.05 14.64 -21.70
C ASN A 33 -1.13 14.89 -20.18
N LEU A 34 0.02 15.09 -19.54
CA LEU A 34 0.16 15.08 -18.08
C LEU A 34 -0.81 16.01 -17.38
N GLU A 35 -0.90 17.27 -17.83
CA GLU A 35 -1.74 18.28 -17.18
C GLU A 35 -3.21 17.89 -17.22
N ALA A 36 -3.72 17.52 -18.39
CA ALA A 36 -5.10 17.09 -18.55
C ALA A 36 -5.43 15.82 -17.74
N ASN A 37 -4.50 14.88 -17.72
CA ASN A 37 -4.64 13.63 -16.93
C ASN A 37 -4.70 13.91 -15.43
N LEU A 38 -3.84 14.82 -14.93
CA LEU A 38 -3.84 15.18 -13.50
C LEU A 38 -5.08 15.97 -13.11
N ASP A 39 -5.55 16.91 -13.95
CA ASP A 39 -6.75 17.71 -13.71
C ASP A 39 -8.00 16.81 -13.67
N ASP A 40 -8.13 15.86 -14.61
CA ASP A 40 -9.23 14.90 -14.62
C ASP A 40 -9.17 13.98 -13.38
N LEU A 41 -7.99 13.42 -13.06
CA LEU A 41 -7.82 12.58 -11.87
C LEU A 41 -8.21 13.36 -10.60
N GLN A 42 -7.77 14.60 -10.45
CA GLN A 42 -8.13 15.46 -9.33
C GLN A 42 -9.65 15.66 -9.23
N ALA A 43 -10.30 15.97 -10.36
CA ALA A 43 -11.75 16.17 -10.40
C ALA A 43 -12.51 14.89 -10.01
N ARG A 44 -12.06 13.71 -10.45
CA ARG A 44 -12.64 12.42 -10.07
C ARG A 44 -12.44 12.10 -8.59
N ILE A 45 -11.27 12.39 -8.02
CA ILE A 45 -10.99 12.22 -6.59
C ILE A 45 -11.91 13.13 -5.77
N LYS A 46 -11.94 14.44 -6.06
CA LYS A 46 -12.74 15.44 -5.32
C LYS A 46 -14.23 15.17 -5.38
N SER A 47 -14.75 14.77 -6.54
CA SER A 47 -16.17 14.46 -6.71
C SER A 47 -16.57 13.06 -6.18
N GLY A 48 -15.61 12.25 -5.74
CA GLY A 48 -15.86 10.87 -5.32
C GLY A 48 -16.12 9.91 -6.47
N ARG A 49 -16.01 10.33 -7.74
CA ARG A 49 -16.23 9.48 -8.93
C ARG A 49 -15.02 8.62 -9.29
N TYR A 50 -13.86 8.85 -8.68
CA TYR A 50 -12.70 7.98 -8.90
C TYR A 50 -13.07 6.50 -8.64
N VAL A 51 -12.62 5.60 -9.50
CA VAL A 51 -12.78 4.15 -9.34
C VAL A 51 -11.40 3.55 -9.34
N ALA A 52 -11.05 2.81 -8.28
CA ALA A 52 -9.77 2.11 -8.20
C ALA A 52 -9.77 0.94 -9.19
N PRO A 53 -8.88 0.93 -10.19
CA PRO A 53 -8.80 -0.18 -11.13
C PRO A 53 -8.25 -1.43 -10.42
N PRO A 54 -8.57 -2.64 -10.92
CA PRO A 54 -7.94 -3.84 -10.41
C PRO A 54 -6.44 -3.85 -10.70
N VAL A 55 -5.67 -4.50 -9.83
CA VAL A 55 -4.23 -4.65 -10.05
C VAL A 55 -3.95 -5.84 -10.96
N ARG A 56 -2.93 -5.72 -11.83
CA ARG A 56 -2.47 -6.83 -12.65
C ARG A 56 -1.58 -7.76 -11.83
N ARG A 57 -1.91 -9.05 -11.78
CA ARG A 57 -1.11 -10.06 -11.07
C ARG A 57 0.20 -10.34 -11.83
N HIS A 58 1.29 -10.36 -11.09
CA HIS A 58 2.60 -10.80 -11.55
C HIS A 58 3.28 -11.62 -10.46
N TYR A 59 4.06 -12.63 -10.85
CA TYR A 59 4.75 -13.50 -9.92
C TYR A 59 6.26 -13.29 -10.00
N ILE A 60 6.90 -13.17 -8.84
CA ILE A 60 8.36 -13.08 -8.72
C ILE A 60 8.87 -14.34 -8.00
N PRO A 61 9.88 -15.03 -8.57
CA PRO A 61 10.48 -16.17 -7.90
C PRO A 61 11.20 -15.74 -6.61
N LYS A 62 11.06 -16.54 -5.57
CA LYS A 62 11.80 -16.40 -4.32
C LYS A 62 13.03 -17.33 -4.32
N ALA A 63 13.98 -17.09 -3.41
CA ALA A 63 15.17 -17.91 -3.24
C ALA A 63 14.86 -19.37 -2.85
N ASP A 64 13.71 -19.61 -2.20
CA ASP A 64 13.23 -20.94 -1.82
C ASP A 64 12.51 -21.70 -2.94
N GLY A 65 12.49 -21.17 -4.18
CA GLY A 65 11.81 -21.75 -5.32
C GLY A 65 10.30 -21.49 -5.37
N THR A 66 9.71 -20.88 -4.34
CA THR A 66 8.31 -20.47 -4.35
C THR A 66 8.12 -19.15 -5.11
N GLN A 67 6.87 -18.81 -5.43
CA GLN A 67 6.55 -17.56 -6.12
C GLN A 67 5.89 -16.56 -5.17
N ARG A 68 6.31 -15.29 -5.29
CA ARG A 68 5.66 -14.18 -4.58
C ARG A 68 4.70 -13.47 -5.52
N PRO A 69 3.38 -13.47 -5.23
CA PRO A 69 2.43 -12.72 -6.02
C PRO A 69 2.57 -11.22 -5.76
N LEU A 70 2.63 -10.43 -6.83
CA LEU A 70 2.59 -8.96 -6.79
C LEU A 70 1.35 -8.46 -7.52
N GLY A 71 0.76 -7.37 -7.03
CA GLY A 71 -0.24 -6.60 -7.74
C GLY A 71 0.41 -5.35 -8.35
N ILE A 72 0.31 -5.19 -9.66
CA ILE A 72 0.82 -4.01 -10.38
C ILE A 72 -0.36 -3.09 -10.66
N PRO A 73 -0.48 -1.92 -9.98
CA PRO A 73 -1.50 -0.93 -10.25
C PRO A 73 -1.19 -0.17 -11.55
N THR A 74 -2.18 0.51 -12.12
CA THR A 74 -1.97 1.45 -13.22
C THR A 74 -1.10 2.63 -12.77
N LEU A 75 -0.49 3.36 -13.71
CA LEU A 75 0.31 4.53 -13.35
C LEU A 75 -0.55 5.60 -12.68
N GLU A 76 -1.73 5.87 -13.23
CA GLU A 76 -2.68 6.82 -12.65
C GLU A 76 -3.07 6.44 -11.21
N ASP A 77 -3.31 5.15 -10.97
CA ASP A 77 -3.64 4.68 -9.61
C ASP A 77 -2.45 4.82 -8.65
N LYS A 78 -1.21 4.61 -9.12
CA LYS A 78 0.00 4.90 -8.32
C LYS A 78 0.08 6.38 -7.94
N VAL A 79 -0.28 7.29 -8.86
CA VAL A 79 -0.34 8.73 -8.57
C VAL A 79 -1.43 9.03 -7.55
N ALA A 80 -2.64 8.48 -7.73
CA ALA A 80 -3.73 8.63 -6.77
C ALA A 80 -3.37 8.12 -5.37
N GLN A 81 -2.70 6.96 -5.28
CA GLN A 81 -2.18 6.42 -4.02
C GLN A 81 -1.13 7.34 -3.40
N ARG A 82 -0.22 7.92 -4.22
CA ARG A 82 0.80 8.87 -3.75
C ARG A 82 0.16 10.14 -3.20
N VAL A 83 -0.88 10.67 -3.84
CA VAL A 83 -1.66 11.83 -3.34
C VAL A 83 -2.15 11.59 -1.92
N ILE A 84 -2.75 10.43 -1.67
CA ILE A 84 -3.27 10.09 -0.35
C ILE A 84 -2.14 9.79 0.65
N LEU A 85 -1.07 9.13 0.20
CA LEU A 85 0.10 8.88 1.05
C LEU A 85 0.70 10.18 1.59
N LEU A 86 0.91 11.19 0.73
CA LEU A 86 1.43 12.50 1.15
C LEU A 86 0.56 13.21 2.20
N LEU A 87 -0.75 12.93 2.23
CA LEU A 87 -1.66 13.45 3.26
C LEU A 87 -1.55 12.65 4.57
N LEU A 88 -1.37 11.34 4.48
CA LEU A 88 -1.37 10.45 5.64
C LEU A 88 -0.02 10.41 6.35
N GLU A 89 1.07 10.46 5.59
CA GLU A 89 2.44 10.32 6.10
C GLU A 89 2.75 11.29 7.24
N PRO A 90 2.56 12.62 7.13
CA PRO A 90 2.85 13.53 8.23
C PRO A 90 1.92 13.33 9.44
N VAL A 91 0.70 12.83 9.24
CA VAL A 91 -0.23 12.53 10.33
C VAL A 91 0.25 11.34 11.15
N TYR A 92 0.61 10.24 10.48
CA TYR A 92 1.01 9.01 11.17
C TYR A 92 2.48 9.03 11.61
N GLU A 93 3.33 9.86 10.98
CA GLU A 93 4.71 10.01 11.39
C GLU A 93 4.84 10.50 12.85
N THR A 94 3.87 11.28 13.33
CA THR A 94 3.81 11.71 14.74
C THR A 94 3.44 10.60 15.72
N ASP A 95 2.84 9.51 15.25
CA ASP A 95 2.38 8.40 16.08
C ASP A 95 3.39 7.25 16.17
N PHE A 96 4.35 7.18 15.23
CA PHE A 96 5.32 6.09 15.21
C PHE A 96 6.31 6.18 16.37
N LEU A 97 6.53 5.04 17.01
CA LEU A 97 7.53 4.91 18.06
C LEU A 97 8.95 5.10 17.48
N PRO A 98 9.91 5.57 18.29
CA PRO A 98 11.31 5.74 17.87
C PRO A 98 11.96 4.46 17.32
N CYS A 99 11.53 3.29 17.79
CA CYS A 99 12.00 1.97 17.35
C CYS A 99 11.36 1.47 16.04
N SER A 100 10.42 2.21 15.44
CA SER A 100 9.85 1.88 14.13
C SER A 100 10.72 2.43 13.01
N TYR A 101 11.21 1.58 12.11
CA TYR A 101 12.14 1.96 11.03
C TYR A 101 11.59 1.69 9.64
N GLY A 102 10.68 0.73 9.49
CA GLY A 102 10.19 0.29 8.18
C GLY A 102 9.31 1.33 7.48
N PHE A 103 9.60 1.61 6.21
CA PHE A 103 8.80 2.47 5.31
C PHE A 103 8.55 3.90 5.82
N ARG A 104 9.44 4.44 6.62
CA ARG A 104 9.36 5.80 7.16
C ARG A 104 10.38 6.73 6.51
N PRO A 105 10.03 8.02 6.27
CA PRO A 105 10.98 9.02 5.80
C PRO A 105 12.17 9.17 6.74
N GLY A 106 13.39 9.26 6.19
CA GLY A 106 14.60 9.46 6.98
C GLY A 106 14.98 8.30 7.89
N ARG A 107 14.34 7.12 7.74
CA ARG A 107 14.66 5.88 8.46
C ARG A 107 15.09 4.78 7.49
N SER A 108 16.00 3.92 7.93
CA SER A 108 16.51 2.82 7.11
C SER A 108 16.66 1.52 7.89
N ALA A 109 16.79 0.41 7.17
CA ALA A 109 17.14 -0.87 7.77
C ALA A 109 18.50 -0.84 8.45
N HIS A 110 19.45 -0.02 7.95
CA HIS A 110 20.76 0.17 8.58
C HIS A 110 20.64 0.84 9.94
N ASP A 111 19.77 1.84 10.08
CA ASP A 111 19.52 2.49 11.37
C ASP A 111 18.94 1.51 12.40
N ALA A 112 18.04 0.62 11.97
CA ALA A 112 17.51 -0.43 12.82
C ALA A 112 18.61 -1.38 13.31
N LEU A 113 19.49 -1.82 12.40
CA LEU A 113 20.63 -2.68 12.75
C LEU A 113 21.64 -1.98 13.67
N LEU A 114 21.90 -0.69 13.46
CA LEU A 114 22.76 0.08 14.35
C LEU A 114 22.16 0.23 15.75
N ALA A 115 20.86 0.49 15.85
CA ALA A 115 20.17 0.56 17.14
C ALA A 115 20.19 -0.80 17.87
N LEU A 116 19.96 -1.89 17.14
CA LEU A 116 20.05 -3.24 17.69
C LEU A 116 21.47 -3.54 18.22
N ARG A 117 22.50 -3.22 17.41
CA ARG A 117 23.91 -3.37 17.82
C ARG A 117 24.22 -2.56 19.07
N ALA A 118 23.76 -1.32 19.14
CA ALA A 118 23.97 -0.46 20.31
C ALA A 118 23.35 -1.09 21.56
N GLY A 119 22.14 -1.63 21.50
CA GLY A 119 21.51 -2.33 22.60
C GLY A 119 22.31 -3.53 23.10
N PHE A 120 22.89 -4.34 22.19
CA PHE A 120 23.76 -5.46 22.58
C PHE A 120 25.03 -4.99 23.28
N MET A 121 25.66 -3.95 22.76
CA MET A 121 26.96 -3.49 23.28
C MET A 121 26.84 -2.69 24.58
N SER A 122 25.79 -1.87 24.72
CA SER A 122 25.61 -0.96 25.87
C SER A 122 24.77 -1.55 26.99
N GLU A 123 23.75 -2.36 26.66
CA GLU A 123 22.81 -2.91 27.64
C GLU A 123 23.06 -4.37 27.99
N GLY A 124 24.06 -5.00 27.34
CA GLY A 124 24.42 -6.37 27.57
C GLY A 124 23.34 -7.39 27.21
N LEU A 125 22.48 -7.05 26.24
CA LEU A 125 21.41 -7.94 25.75
C LEU A 125 22.04 -9.20 25.15
N ARG A 126 21.47 -10.36 25.49
CA ARG A 126 21.95 -11.68 25.05
C ARG A 126 20.94 -12.46 24.22
N TRP A 127 19.72 -12.00 24.19
CA TRP A 127 18.61 -12.69 23.52
C TRP A 127 17.96 -11.78 22.49
N VAL A 128 17.62 -12.37 21.35
CA VAL A 128 16.82 -11.74 20.29
C VAL A 128 15.61 -12.58 20.05
N VAL A 129 14.45 -11.93 20.02
CA VAL A 129 13.20 -12.57 19.57
C VAL A 129 12.86 -11.96 18.21
N ASP A 130 12.79 -12.80 17.19
CA ASP A 130 12.35 -12.44 15.86
C ASP A 130 10.89 -12.88 15.69
N ILE A 131 10.01 -11.92 15.37
CA ILE A 131 8.58 -12.15 15.22
C ILE A 131 8.11 -11.58 13.90
N ASP A 132 7.48 -12.42 13.06
CA ASP A 132 6.86 -12.01 11.80
C ASP A 132 5.39 -12.44 11.76
N ILE A 133 4.54 -11.59 11.19
CA ILE A 133 3.11 -11.88 11.04
C ILE A 133 2.88 -12.47 9.65
N SER A 134 2.57 -13.76 9.61
CA SER A 134 2.28 -14.46 8.35
C SER A 134 1.06 -13.87 7.65
N LYS A 135 1.21 -13.60 6.34
CA LYS A 135 0.12 -13.11 5.48
C LYS A 135 -0.60 -11.86 6.01
N TYR A 136 0.11 -10.98 6.71
CA TYR A 136 -0.48 -9.80 7.37
C TYR A 136 -1.43 -9.02 6.45
N PHE A 137 -0.99 -8.66 5.24
CA PHE A 137 -1.80 -7.88 4.31
C PHE A 137 -3.01 -8.65 3.72
N ASP A 138 -2.96 -9.96 3.73
CA ASP A 138 -4.06 -10.80 3.21
C ASP A 138 -5.11 -11.09 4.30
N THR A 139 -4.72 -10.97 5.57
CA THR A 139 -5.55 -11.34 6.73
C THR A 139 -6.07 -10.14 7.54
N ILE A 140 -5.64 -8.93 7.20
CA ILE A 140 -6.09 -7.73 7.93
C ILE A 140 -7.60 -7.53 7.78
N ASP A 141 -8.29 -7.41 8.90
CA ASP A 141 -9.71 -7.10 8.91
C ASP A 141 -9.95 -5.64 8.54
N HIS A 142 -10.71 -5.41 7.45
CA HIS A 142 -10.99 -4.07 6.94
C HIS A 142 -11.84 -3.24 7.90
N THR A 143 -12.63 -3.88 8.77
CA THR A 143 -13.42 -3.16 9.78
C THR A 143 -12.51 -2.60 10.87
N HIS A 144 -11.57 -3.40 11.35
CA HIS A 144 -10.55 -2.94 12.29
C HIS A 144 -9.66 -1.86 11.69
N LEU A 145 -9.22 -2.03 10.44
CA LEU A 145 -8.42 -1.02 9.73
C LEU A 145 -9.17 0.32 9.64
N ARG A 146 -10.47 0.32 9.30
CA ARG A 146 -11.30 1.53 9.31
C ARG A 146 -11.37 2.16 10.70
N GLY A 147 -11.54 1.36 11.74
CA GLY A 147 -11.55 1.84 13.12
C GLY A 147 -10.23 2.52 13.54
N PHE A 148 -9.09 2.05 13.04
CA PHE A 148 -7.80 2.73 13.24
C PHE A 148 -7.71 4.04 12.46
N LEU A 149 -8.15 4.05 11.20
CA LEU A 149 -8.18 5.27 10.39
C LEU A 149 -9.10 6.34 11.01
N ASP A 150 -10.25 5.95 11.56
CA ASP A 150 -11.23 6.86 12.16
C ASP A 150 -10.68 7.68 13.33
N ARG A 151 -9.63 7.20 13.98
CA ARG A 151 -8.98 7.91 15.09
C ARG A 151 -8.18 9.13 14.64
N ARG A 152 -7.67 9.14 13.40
CA ARG A 152 -6.74 10.16 12.90
C ARG A 152 -7.21 10.83 11.62
N VAL A 153 -8.02 10.17 10.82
CA VAL A 153 -8.45 10.60 9.50
C VAL A 153 -9.96 10.77 9.47
N THR A 154 -10.41 12.00 9.56
CA THR A 154 -11.85 12.36 9.51
C THR A 154 -12.30 12.76 8.09
N ASP A 155 -11.36 13.05 7.17
CA ASP A 155 -11.69 13.46 5.81
C ASP A 155 -12.36 12.32 5.01
N GLY A 156 -13.59 12.58 4.56
CA GLY A 156 -14.40 11.60 3.86
C GLY A 156 -13.88 11.24 2.47
N VAL A 157 -13.11 12.11 1.80
CA VAL A 157 -12.51 11.81 0.49
C VAL A 157 -11.39 10.81 0.68
N VAL A 158 -10.47 11.06 1.62
CA VAL A 158 -9.36 10.16 1.94
C VAL A 158 -9.87 8.77 2.33
N ARG A 159 -10.86 8.71 3.23
CA ARG A 159 -11.46 7.42 3.68
C ARG A 159 -12.11 6.65 2.53
N LYS A 160 -12.87 7.33 1.66
CA LYS A 160 -13.47 6.71 0.48
C LYS A 160 -12.44 6.19 -0.52
N MET A 161 -11.33 6.91 -0.69
CA MET A 161 -10.24 6.45 -1.55
C MET A 161 -9.62 5.16 -1.02
N ILE A 162 -9.30 5.09 0.27
CA ILE A 162 -8.77 3.88 0.90
C ILE A 162 -9.75 2.71 0.75
N ASP A 163 -11.05 2.92 1.01
CA ASP A 163 -12.08 1.89 0.84
C ASP A 163 -12.18 1.37 -0.59
N LYS A 164 -11.97 2.22 -1.60
CA LYS A 164 -11.96 1.80 -3.01
C LYS A 164 -10.79 0.87 -3.30
N TRP A 165 -9.59 1.19 -2.81
CA TRP A 165 -8.42 0.30 -2.98
C TRP A 165 -8.55 -1.01 -2.22
N LEU A 166 -9.11 -1.00 -1.01
CA LEU A 166 -9.37 -2.22 -0.26
C LEU A 166 -10.35 -3.16 -0.97
N LYS A 167 -11.23 -2.60 -1.81
CA LYS A 167 -12.20 -3.35 -2.62
C LYS A 167 -11.74 -3.60 -4.05
N ALA A 168 -10.63 -2.99 -4.48
CA ALA A 168 -10.10 -3.19 -5.81
C ALA A 168 -9.75 -4.67 -6.04
N GLY A 169 -10.16 -5.20 -7.17
CA GLY A 169 -9.92 -6.59 -7.55
C GLY A 169 -8.49 -6.84 -8.02
N VAL A 170 -8.22 -8.09 -8.31
CA VAL A 170 -6.99 -8.55 -8.94
C VAL A 170 -7.33 -9.19 -10.28
N LEU A 171 -6.70 -8.74 -11.34
CA LEU A 171 -6.81 -9.35 -12.67
C LEU A 171 -5.64 -10.33 -12.85
N GLU A 172 -5.99 -11.61 -13.02
CA GLU A 172 -5.04 -12.70 -13.25
C GLU A 172 -5.47 -13.52 -14.44
N GLN A 173 -4.64 -13.64 -15.46
CA GLN A 173 -4.92 -14.41 -16.68
C GLN A 173 -6.32 -14.12 -17.31
N GLY A 174 -6.73 -12.84 -17.27
CA GLY A 174 -8.03 -12.41 -17.81
C GLY A 174 -9.23 -12.64 -16.87
N VAL A 175 -9.01 -13.24 -15.69
CA VAL A 175 -10.05 -13.47 -14.68
C VAL A 175 -9.94 -12.40 -13.60
N LEU A 176 -11.03 -11.66 -13.38
CA LEU A 176 -11.14 -10.71 -12.29
C LEU A 176 -11.56 -11.43 -11.01
N SER A 177 -10.70 -11.43 -10.01
CA SER A 177 -11.03 -11.91 -8.67
C SER A 177 -11.15 -10.72 -7.72
N ASN A 178 -12.23 -10.65 -6.96
CA ASN A 178 -12.34 -9.69 -5.88
C ASN A 178 -11.43 -10.15 -4.73
N ARG A 179 -10.60 -9.25 -4.19
CA ARG A 179 -9.99 -9.45 -2.87
C ARG A 179 -11.08 -9.35 -1.81
N VAL A 180 -11.92 -10.35 -1.73
CA VAL A 180 -12.62 -10.59 -0.49
C VAL A 180 -11.59 -11.28 0.39
N SER A 181 -11.25 -10.68 1.55
CA SER A 181 -10.56 -11.44 2.57
C SER A 181 -11.34 -12.73 2.73
N SER A 182 -10.81 -13.82 2.20
CA SER A 182 -11.29 -15.14 2.54
C SER A 182 -10.96 -15.27 4.03
N ALA A 183 -11.92 -14.90 4.87
CA ALA A 183 -11.97 -15.43 6.20
C ALA A 183 -11.91 -16.95 6.01
N VAL A 184 -10.72 -17.50 6.20
CA VAL A 184 -10.53 -18.95 6.25
C VAL A 184 -11.45 -19.40 7.35
N ARG A 185 -12.58 -20.03 6.96
CA ARG A 185 -13.32 -20.85 7.92
C ARG A 185 -12.30 -21.85 8.42
N PRO A 186 -12.07 -21.97 9.74
CA PRO A 186 -11.27 -23.05 10.24
C PRO A 186 -11.97 -24.33 9.77
N GLU A 187 -11.29 -25.10 8.93
CA GLU A 187 -11.72 -26.44 8.59
C GLU A 187 -11.91 -27.19 9.90
N GLY A 188 -13.13 -27.67 10.12
CA GLY A 188 -13.47 -28.40 11.34
C GLY A 188 -12.53 -29.59 11.52
N HIS A 189 -11.94 -29.70 12.69
CA HIS A 189 -11.27 -30.92 13.11
C HIS A 189 -12.21 -32.10 12.91
N PRO A 190 -11.78 -33.17 12.24
CA PRO A 190 -12.54 -34.42 12.25
C PRO A 190 -12.68 -34.88 13.68
N LYS A 191 -13.90 -35.06 14.13
CA LYS A 191 -14.19 -35.71 15.39
C LYS A 191 -13.55 -37.11 15.35
N ALA A 192 -12.59 -37.34 16.24
CA ALA A 192 -12.13 -38.69 16.53
C ALA A 192 -13.30 -39.52 17.02
N ALA A 193 -13.48 -40.70 16.38
CA ALA A 193 -14.37 -41.75 16.84
C ALA A 193 -13.76 -42.49 18.01
#